data_6421eec97baa34e7e8a7d59eb3f544de
#
_entry.id   6421eec97baa34e7e8a7d59eb3f544de
#
_cell.length_a   1.000
_cell.length_b   1.000
_cell.length_c   1.000
_cell.angle_alpha   90.00
_cell.angle_beta   90.00
_cell.angle_gamma   90.00
#
_symmetry.space_group_name_H-M   'P 1'
#
loop_
_entity.id
_entity.type
_entity.pdbx_description
1 polymer ?
#
loop_
_entity_poly.entity_id
_entity_poly.type
_entity_poly.pdbx_seq_one_letter_code
_entity_poly.pdbx_strand_id
1 'polypeptide(L)'
;MDARNKVALYASYQVGEDLPGYVRFALRHLAETDFKVVLLTNRRTLSSDTYDFLKENHIELFLTENRGFDFGMWRRYLQMQANRTDAVGNYVPGLITRDVERLLLVNDSVVYYQNKFKDFFERAENSPADVVSLTSNDEFAPHLQSFFLYMKPAALGVFFLHIFETPEQTEFYDVTRKLEVGLSEKFTEAEVVMESLYHTERPVFFAYDELIQQGAGFVKRKLLERRFDYEEKKHFVRHHAYDALNKDYTALVLKAGLDADFDASWLPKCNETRTERIKDFIWEKGLQLVGFPAKRLLDKIKK
;
A
#
# COMPACT_ATOMS: atom_id res chain seq x y z
N MET A 1 -26.78 -12.12 2.89
CA MET A 1 -25.90 -12.32 1.73
C MET A 1 -24.69 -13.05 2.23
N ASP A 2 -24.27 -14.10 1.55
CA ASP A 2 -23.17 -14.96 2.04
C ASP A 2 -21.85 -14.20 1.83
N ALA A 3 -21.13 -13.89 2.92
CA ALA A 3 -19.87 -13.11 2.93
C ALA A 3 -18.72 -13.70 2.07
N ARG A 4 -18.98 -14.81 1.38
CA ARG A 4 -17.97 -15.57 0.63
C ARG A 4 -17.59 -14.94 -0.71
N ASN A 5 -18.34 -13.94 -1.19
CA ASN A 5 -18.14 -13.37 -2.52
C ASN A 5 -17.30 -12.09 -2.53
N LYS A 6 -16.87 -11.61 -1.36
CA LYS A 6 -15.99 -10.44 -1.22
C LYS A 6 -14.64 -10.89 -0.65
N VAL A 7 -13.57 -10.65 -1.38
CA VAL A 7 -12.21 -11.08 -1.01
C VAL A 7 -11.27 -9.89 -0.94
N ALA A 8 -10.56 -9.75 0.17
CA ALA A 8 -9.49 -8.77 0.35
C ALA A 8 -8.13 -9.49 0.38
N LEU A 9 -7.25 -9.14 -0.53
CA LEU A 9 -5.90 -9.63 -0.62
C LEU A 9 -4.93 -8.57 -0.08
N TYR A 10 -4.45 -8.78 1.14
CA TYR A 10 -3.50 -7.89 1.80
C TYR A 10 -2.06 -8.38 1.58
N ALA A 11 -1.30 -7.71 0.72
CA ALA A 11 0.10 -8.04 0.48
C ALA A 11 1.01 -7.30 1.46
N SER A 12 1.88 -8.03 2.18
CA SER A 12 2.79 -7.45 3.14
C SER A 12 4.17 -8.11 3.12
N TYR A 13 5.19 -7.30 2.88
CA TYR A 13 6.58 -7.72 2.99
C TYR A 13 7.04 -7.68 4.43
N GLN A 14 7.41 -8.85 4.99
CA GLN A 14 7.83 -8.98 6.36
C GLN A 14 9.33 -9.31 6.47
N VAL A 15 10.01 -8.57 7.35
CA VAL A 15 11.41 -8.82 7.72
C VAL A 15 11.50 -9.65 9.01
N GLY A 16 10.62 -9.38 9.97
CA GLY A 16 10.51 -10.06 11.26
C GLY A 16 9.51 -11.21 11.26
N GLU A 17 9.41 -11.92 12.39
CA GLU A 17 8.42 -12.99 12.61
C GLU A 17 7.07 -12.43 13.08
N ASP A 18 7.09 -11.22 13.64
CA ASP A 18 5.88 -10.51 14.09
C ASP A 18 5.39 -9.55 13.04
N LEU A 19 4.07 -9.47 12.89
CA LEU A 19 3.43 -8.43 12.09
C LEU A 19 3.58 -7.07 12.79
N PRO A 20 4.02 -6.03 12.07
CA PRO A 20 4.03 -4.67 12.61
C PRO A 20 2.64 -4.22 13.09
N GLY A 21 2.59 -3.39 14.14
CA GLY A 21 1.33 -2.91 14.71
C GLY A 21 0.38 -2.28 13.69
N TYR A 22 0.91 -1.49 12.74
CA TYR A 22 0.08 -0.87 11.68
C TYR A 22 -0.51 -1.90 10.70
N VAL A 23 0.16 -3.03 10.45
CA VAL A 23 -0.37 -4.13 9.64
C VAL A 23 -1.46 -4.86 10.41
N ARG A 24 -1.24 -5.15 11.70
CA ARG A 24 -2.26 -5.75 12.57
C ARG A 24 -3.51 -4.88 12.66
N PHE A 25 -3.34 -3.56 12.80
CA PHE A 25 -4.44 -2.60 12.81
C PHE A 25 -5.27 -2.70 11.52
N ALA A 26 -4.62 -2.60 10.36
CA ALA A 26 -5.31 -2.68 9.08
C ALA A 26 -6.03 -4.03 8.88
N LEU A 27 -5.35 -5.14 9.18
CA LEU A 27 -5.92 -6.48 9.05
C LEU A 27 -7.11 -6.71 9.97
N ARG A 28 -7.04 -6.28 11.25
CA ARG A 28 -8.15 -6.38 12.20
C ARG A 28 -9.38 -5.67 11.68
N HIS A 29 -9.23 -4.41 11.27
CA HIS A 29 -10.36 -3.62 10.80
C HIS A 29 -10.90 -4.04 9.43
N LEU A 30 -10.07 -4.63 8.57
CA LEU A 30 -10.56 -5.31 7.37
C LEU A 30 -11.38 -6.56 7.72
N ALA A 31 -10.94 -7.33 8.71
CA ALA A 31 -11.64 -8.54 9.15
C ALA A 31 -12.98 -8.26 9.86
N GLU A 32 -13.18 -7.04 10.38
CA GLU A 32 -14.46 -6.57 10.93
C GLU A 32 -15.51 -6.24 9.86
N THR A 33 -15.12 -6.29 8.58
CA THR A 33 -16.01 -6.04 7.43
C THR A 33 -16.56 -7.36 6.89
N ASP A 34 -17.32 -7.30 5.80
CA ASP A 34 -17.89 -8.48 5.14
C ASP A 34 -16.93 -9.15 4.13
N PHE A 35 -15.66 -8.74 4.12
CA PHE A 35 -14.63 -9.34 3.28
C PHE A 35 -14.01 -10.59 3.92
N LYS A 36 -13.80 -11.62 3.12
CA LYS A 36 -12.85 -12.67 3.45
C LYS A 36 -11.44 -12.11 3.27
N VAL A 37 -10.69 -11.97 4.35
CA VAL A 37 -9.33 -11.37 4.34
C VAL A 37 -8.27 -12.46 4.20
N VAL A 38 -7.34 -12.25 3.27
CA VAL A 38 -6.17 -13.11 3.06
C VAL A 38 -4.91 -12.27 3.20
N LEU A 39 -4.08 -12.60 4.18
CA LEU A 39 -2.73 -12.05 4.31
C LEU A 39 -1.78 -12.83 3.40
N LEU A 40 -1.14 -12.12 2.48
CA LEU A 40 -0.09 -12.63 1.60
C LEU A 40 1.26 -12.11 2.11
N THR A 41 2.18 -13.00 2.48
CA THR A 41 3.48 -12.58 2.99
C THR A 41 4.62 -13.51 2.57
N ASN A 42 5.83 -12.93 2.49
CA ASN A 42 7.05 -13.65 2.12
C ASN A 42 7.68 -14.43 3.30
N ARG A 43 7.22 -14.20 4.51
CA ARG A 43 7.85 -14.77 5.71
C ARG A 43 7.40 -16.21 5.91
N ARG A 44 8.34 -17.16 5.89
CA ARG A 44 8.05 -18.59 6.05
C ARG A 44 7.76 -18.97 7.50
N THR A 45 8.31 -18.24 8.47
CA THR A 45 8.12 -18.47 9.89
C THR A 45 7.56 -17.20 10.51
N LEU A 46 6.38 -17.29 11.05
CA LEU A 46 5.74 -16.24 11.85
C LEU A 46 5.74 -16.67 13.32
N SER A 47 5.70 -15.71 14.23
CA SER A 47 5.58 -15.99 15.67
C SER A 47 4.24 -16.63 16.02
N SER A 48 4.18 -17.34 17.15
CA SER A 48 2.91 -17.88 17.69
C SER A 48 1.89 -16.78 17.89
N ASP A 49 2.29 -15.62 18.41
CA ASP A 49 1.43 -14.44 18.61
C ASP A 49 0.83 -13.93 17.30
N THR A 50 1.60 -13.96 16.19
CA THR A 50 1.08 -13.64 14.87
C THR A 50 0.07 -14.68 14.37
N TYR A 51 0.34 -15.98 14.56
CA TYR A 51 -0.63 -17.03 14.20
C TYR A 51 -1.92 -16.93 15.01
N ASP A 52 -1.82 -16.69 16.31
CA ASP A 52 -2.99 -16.51 17.19
C ASP A 52 -3.81 -15.30 16.75
N PHE A 53 -3.17 -14.16 16.48
CA PHE A 53 -3.84 -12.97 15.92
C PHE A 53 -4.59 -13.27 14.63
N LEU A 54 -3.98 -13.96 13.66
CA LEU A 54 -4.62 -14.30 12.38
C LEU A 54 -5.84 -15.21 12.59
N LYS A 55 -5.70 -16.20 13.48
CA LYS A 55 -6.77 -17.13 13.81
C LYS A 55 -7.95 -16.45 14.51
N GLU A 56 -7.68 -15.62 15.50
CA GLU A 56 -8.70 -14.87 16.26
C GLU A 56 -9.50 -13.93 15.35
N ASN A 57 -8.87 -13.36 14.34
CA ASN A 57 -9.51 -12.45 13.40
C ASN A 57 -9.99 -13.15 12.11
N HIS A 58 -9.97 -14.49 12.04
CA HIS A 58 -10.40 -15.28 10.88
C HIS A 58 -9.69 -14.90 9.57
N ILE A 59 -8.42 -14.51 9.63
CA ILE A 59 -7.60 -14.10 8.48
C ILE A 59 -6.90 -15.32 7.91
N GLU A 60 -7.10 -15.59 6.63
CA GLU A 60 -6.37 -16.64 5.90
C GLU A 60 -4.91 -16.19 5.67
N LEU A 61 -3.97 -17.12 5.84
CA LEU A 61 -2.56 -16.89 5.58
C LEU A 61 -2.12 -17.59 4.29
N PHE A 62 -1.49 -16.84 3.39
CA PHE A 62 -0.82 -17.37 2.22
C PHE A 62 0.67 -16.98 2.23
N LEU A 63 1.54 -17.99 2.39
CA LEU A 63 2.98 -17.80 2.36
C LEU A 63 3.49 -17.87 0.91
N THR A 64 4.20 -16.85 0.47
CA THR A 64 4.69 -16.74 -0.89
C THR A 64 6.05 -16.02 -0.94
N GLU A 65 6.72 -16.05 -2.08
CA GLU A 65 7.95 -15.29 -2.29
C GLU A 65 7.65 -13.80 -2.52
N ASN A 66 8.57 -12.91 -2.13
CA ASN A 66 8.51 -11.49 -2.46
C ASN A 66 9.15 -11.19 -3.83
N ARG A 67 8.89 -12.03 -4.81
CA ARG A 67 9.28 -11.78 -6.18
C ARG A 67 8.14 -11.05 -6.89
N GLY A 68 8.44 -9.96 -7.57
CA GLY A 68 7.42 -9.15 -8.22
C GLY A 68 6.59 -8.28 -7.27
N PHE A 69 7.09 -8.05 -6.05
CA PHE A 69 6.48 -7.24 -5.00
C PHE A 69 5.03 -7.71 -4.69
N ASP A 70 4.14 -6.78 -4.38
CA ASP A 70 2.73 -7.01 -4.11
C ASP A 70 1.98 -7.65 -5.30
N PHE A 71 2.19 -7.17 -6.52
CA PHE A 71 1.61 -7.77 -7.73
C PHE A 71 2.04 -9.22 -7.91
N GLY A 72 3.30 -9.56 -7.61
CA GLY A 72 3.78 -10.93 -7.64
C GLY A 72 3.11 -11.82 -6.59
N MET A 73 2.87 -11.29 -5.38
CA MET A 73 2.15 -12.00 -4.32
C MET A 73 0.69 -12.26 -4.71
N TRP A 74 -0.02 -11.23 -5.20
CA TRP A 74 -1.40 -11.36 -5.69
C TRP A 74 -1.49 -12.38 -6.83
N ARG A 75 -0.62 -12.27 -7.83
CA ARG A 75 -0.58 -13.21 -8.95
C ARG A 75 -0.46 -14.67 -8.50
N ARG A 76 0.50 -14.99 -7.62
CA ARG A 76 0.70 -16.36 -7.14
C ARG A 76 -0.48 -16.91 -6.36
N TYR A 77 -1.09 -16.10 -5.51
CA TYR A 77 -2.32 -16.49 -4.83
C TYR A 77 -3.45 -16.78 -5.82
N LEU A 78 -3.67 -15.88 -6.77
CA LEU A 78 -4.70 -16.03 -7.79
C LEU A 78 -4.45 -17.24 -8.69
N GLN A 79 -3.19 -17.51 -9.08
CA GLN A 79 -2.80 -18.70 -9.83
C GLN A 79 -3.06 -19.99 -9.06
N MET A 80 -2.73 -20.02 -7.76
CA MET A 80 -3.04 -21.15 -6.91
C MET A 80 -4.55 -21.41 -6.83
N GLN A 81 -5.35 -20.36 -6.71
CA GLN A 81 -6.81 -20.49 -6.68
C GLN A 81 -7.38 -20.93 -8.04
N ALA A 82 -6.81 -20.48 -9.14
CA ALA A 82 -7.24 -20.87 -10.49
C ALA A 82 -6.91 -22.34 -10.82
N ASN A 83 -5.83 -22.90 -10.24
CA ASN A 83 -5.34 -24.26 -10.50
C ASN A 83 -5.87 -25.30 -9.50
N ARG A 84 -6.93 -25.00 -8.76
CA ARG A 84 -7.52 -26.00 -7.84
C ARG A 84 -8.10 -27.17 -8.61
N THR A 85 -7.79 -28.39 -8.14
CA THR A 85 -8.42 -29.63 -8.59
C THR A 85 -9.22 -30.24 -7.44
N ASP A 86 -10.31 -30.94 -7.78
CA ASP A 86 -11.03 -31.78 -6.83
C ASP A 86 -10.20 -33.02 -6.42
N ALA A 87 -10.72 -33.81 -5.51
CA ALA A 87 -10.07 -35.05 -5.03
C ALA A 87 -9.83 -36.08 -6.14
N VAL A 88 -10.45 -35.93 -7.31
CA VAL A 88 -10.34 -36.83 -8.47
C VAL A 88 -9.45 -36.24 -9.56
N GLY A 89 -8.90 -35.01 -9.33
CA GLY A 89 -8.00 -34.34 -10.28
C GLY A 89 -8.69 -33.52 -11.36
N ASN A 90 -10.02 -33.34 -11.31
CA ASN A 90 -10.72 -32.42 -12.21
C ASN A 90 -10.46 -30.99 -11.81
N TYR A 91 -10.25 -30.12 -12.80
CA TYR A 91 -10.17 -28.69 -12.58
C TYR A 91 -11.46 -28.16 -11.91
N VAL A 92 -11.31 -27.69 -10.69
CA VAL A 92 -12.38 -26.94 -10.02
C VAL A 92 -12.06 -25.47 -10.22
N PRO A 93 -12.90 -24.70 -10.95
CA PRO A 93 -12.74 -23.27 -11.02
C PRO A 93 -12.63 -22.74 -9.60
N GLY A 94 -11.47 -22.18 -9.27
CA GLY A 94 -11.21 -21.68 -7.92
C GLY A 94 -12.26 -20.64 -7.55
N LEU A 95 -12.53 -20.53 -6.26
CA LEU A 95 -13.47 -19.59 -5.65
C LEU A 95 -13.38 -18.15 -6.21
N ILE A 96 -12.22 -17.76 -6.73
CA ILE A 96 -11.95 -16.38 -7.20
C ILE A 96 -12.48 -16.13 -8.62
N THR A 97 -12.57 -17.15 -9.49
CA THR A 97 -12.86 -16.89 -10.91
C THR A 97 -14.34 -16.87 -11.27
N ARG A 98 -15.23 -17.40 -10.43
CA ARG A 98 -16.67 -17.43 -10.72
C ARG A 98 -17.56 -16.75 -9.69
N ASP A 99 -17.14 -16.70 -8.44
CA ASP A 99 -18.02 -16.32 -7.33
C ASP A 99 -17.60 -15.01 -6.64
N VAL A 100 -16.48 -14.37 -7.05
CA VAL A 100 -16.04 -13.11 -6.46
C VAL A 100 -16.84 -11.95 -7.04
N GLU A 101 -17.65 -11.33 -6.20
CA GLU A 101 -18.39 -10.12 -6.54
C GLU A 101 -17.60 -8.85 -6.27
N ARG A 102 -16.67 -8.91 -5.32
CA ARG A 102 -15.78 -7.78 -4.97
C ARG A 102 -14.38 -8.30 -4.68
N LEU A 103 -13.41 -7.70 -5.32
CA LEU A 103 -12.00 -7.95 -5.02
C LEU A 103 -11.36 -6.66 -4.53
N LEU A 104 -10.77 -6.72 -3.35
CA LEU A 104 -9.98 -5.65 -2.78
C LEU A 104 -8.51 -6.07 -2.77
N LEU A 105 -7.66 -5.28 -3.40
CA LEU A 105 -6.21 -5.37 -3.27
C LEU A 105 -5.73 -4.30 -2.31
N VAL A 106 -4.94 -4.70 -1.31
CA VAL A 106 -4.32 -3.80 -0.33
C VAL A 106 -2.86 -4.19 -0.16
N ASN A 107 -2.00 -3.22 0.11
CA ASN A 107 -0.63 -3.50 0.51
C ASN A 107 -0.15 -2.63 1.68
N ASP A 108 1.01 -2.95 2.24
CA ASP A 108 1.58 -2.30 3.41
C ASP A 108 2.43 -1.06 3.08
N SER A 109 2.30 -0.47 1.89
CA SER A 109 3.00 0.77 1.52
C SER A 109 2.38 2.03 2.16
N VAL A 110 1.20 1.89 2.77
CA VAL A 110 0.52 2.91 3.56
C VAL A 110 0.26 2.44 4.98
N VAL A 111 0.15 3.40 5.89
CA VAL A 111 -0.24 3.18 7.28
C VAL A 111 -1.62 3.78 7.46
N TYR A 112 -2.58 2.91 7.73
CA TYR A 112 -3.91 3.31 8.15
C TYR A 112 -3.83 3.58 9.66
N TYR A 113 -4.04 4.81 10.08
CA TYR A 113 -4.01 5.23 11.49
C TYR A 113 -5.41 5.53 12.04
N GLN A 114 -6.42 5.47 11.18
CA GLN A 114 -7.84 5.52 11.52
C GLN A 114 -8.59 4.40 10.79
N ASN A 115 -9.56 3.79 11.47
CA ASN A 115 -10.46 2.82 10.85
C ASN A 115 -11.47 3.51 9.95
N LYS A 116 -11.14 3.61 8.68
CA LYS A 116 -12.00 4.18 7.63
C LYS A 116 -12.48 3.14 6.61
N PHE A 117 -12.22 1.84 6.85
CA PHE A 117 -12.54 0.82 5.86
C PHE A 117 -14.04 0.76 5.51
N LYS A 118 -14.92 0.88 6.49
CA LYS A 118 -16.37 0.93 6.24
C LYS A 118 -16.75 2.13 5.39
N ASP A 119 -16.21 3.32 5.68
CA ASP A 119 -16.43 4.54 4.90
C ASP A 119 -15.89 4.38 3.46
N PHE A 120 -14.68 3.82 3.31
CA PHE A 120 -14.11 3.54 1.98
C PHE A 120 -15.00 2.62 1.16
N PHE A 121 -15.50 1.53 1.76
CA PHE A 121 -16.35 0.58 1.07
C PHE A 121 -17.73 1.17 0.75
N GLU A 122 -18.32 1.92 1.66
CA GLU A 122 -19.59 2.60 1.41
C GLU A 122 -19.46 3.60 0.25
N ARG A 123 -18.40 4.40 0.25
CA ARG A 123 -18.13 5.33 -0.86
C ARG A 123 -17.85 4.59 -2.16
N ALA A 124 -17.07 3.51 -2.14
CA ALA A 124 -16.78 2.70 -3.32
C ALA A 124 -18.04 2.02 -3.89
N GLU A 125 -18.91 1.48 -3.04
CA GLU A 125 -20.18 0.87 -3.51
C GLU A 125 -21.14 1.90 -4.09
N ASN A 126 -21.21 3.10 -3.51
CA ASN A 126 -22.08 4.18 -3.99
C ASN A 126 -21.50 4.90 -5.22
N SER A 127 -20.23 4.72 -5.54
CA SER A 127 -19.62 5.25 -6.75
C SER A 127 -20.18 4.56 -8.01
N PRO A 128 -20.38 5.28 -9.12
CA PRO A 128 -20.68 4.67 -10.41
C PRO A 128 -19.48 3.95 -11.03
N ALA A 129 -18.26 4.14 -10.49
CA ALA A 129 -17.04 3.52 -11.01
C ALA A 129 -17.01 2.01 -10.76
N ASP A 130 -16.37 1.29 -11.68
CA ASP A 130 -16.12 -0.16 -11.61
C ASP A 130 -14.88 -0.49 -10.77
N VAL A 131 -13.94 0.45 -10.73
CA VAL A 131 -12.73 0.39 -9.92
C VAL A 131 -12.58 1.66 -9.11
N VAL A 132 -12.40 1.52 -7.80
CA VAL A 132 -12.18 2.63 -6.89
C VAL A 132 -10.88 2.44 -6.15
N SER A 133 -10.01 3.46 -6.18
CA SER A 133 -8.80 3.55 -5.36
C SER A 133 -8.94 4.65 -4.32
N LEU A 134 -8.07 4.67 -3.31
CA LEU A 134 -8.01 5.81 -2.40
C LEU A 134 -7.44 7.05 -3.09
N THR A 135 -6.45 6.88 -3.97
CA THR A 135 -5.79 8.00 -4.67
C THR A 135 -5.39 7.60 -6.08
N SER A 136 -5.19 8.59 -6.93
CA SER A 136 -4.59 8.48 -8.25
C SER A 136 -3.24 9.19 -8.32
N ASN A 137 -2.48 8.93 -9.38
CA ASN A 137 -1.20 9.59 -9.66
C ASN A 137 -1.04 9.77 -11.18
N ASP A 138 -0.35 10.85 -11.58
CA ASP A 138 -0.09 11.19 -12.98
C ASP A 138 1.41 11.12 -13.34
N GLU A 139 2.26 10.61 -12.44
CA GLU A 139 3.71 10.68 -12.57
C GLU A 139 4.24 10.06 -13.89
N PHE A 140 3.64 8.96 -14.33
CA PHE A 140 4.00 8.29 -15.61
C PHE A 140 2.88 8.44 -16.65
N ALA A 141 1.67 8.26 -16.23
CA ALA A 141 0.41 8.44 -16.93
C ALA A 141 -0.68 8.44 -15.86
N PRO A 142 -1.87 9.00 -16.12
CA PRO A 142 -2.97 8.93 -15.18
C PRO A 142 -3.28 7.49 -14.79
N HIS A 143 -3.18 7.17 -13.50
CA HIS A 143 -3.44 5.81 -13.00
C HIS A 143 -3.94 5.81 -11.56
N LEU A 144 -4.66 4.76 -11.20
CA LEU A 144 -5.04 4.46 -9.84
C LEU A 144 -3.86 3.84 -9.08
N GLN A 145 -3.65 4.26 -7.83
CA GLN A 145 -2.58 3.67 -7.01
C GLN A 145 -3.02 2.34 -6.40
N SER A 146 -2.18 1.32 -6.56
CA SER A 146 -2.50 -0.07 -6.25
C SER A 146 -2.48 -0.42 -4.75
N PHE A 147 -2.09 0.49 -3.87
CA PHE A 147 -2.09 0.17 -2.43
C PHE A 147 -3.50 0.00 -1.83
N PHE A 148 -4.53 0.37 -2.56
CA PHE A 148 -5.93 0.08 -2.31
C PHE A 148 -6.69 0.12 -3.65
N LEU A 149 -7.13 -1.03 -4.14
CA LEU A 149 -7.96 -1.14 -5.34
C LEU A 149 -9.19 -1.97 -5.03
N TYR A 150 -10.34 -1.31 -5.02
CA TYR A 150 -11.64 -1.93 -4.86
C TYR A 150 -12.25 -2.16 -6.24
N MET A 151 -12.45 -3.43 -6.62
CA MET A 151 -12.93 -3.81 -7.95
C MET A 151 -14.30 -4.46 -7.88
N LYS A 152 -15.21 -3.99 -8.73
CA LYS A 152 -16.54 -4.54 -9.00
C LYS A 152 -16.47 -5.55 -10.16
N PRO A 153 -17.53 -6.35 -10.42
CA PRO A 153 -17.48 -7.45 -11.41
C PRO A 153 -17.00 -7.05 -12.80
N ALA A 154 -17.36 -5.86 -13.28
CA ALA A 154 -16.98 -5.38 -14.62
C ALA A 154 -15.45 -5.26 -14.79
N ALA A 155 -14.72 -4.92 -13.72
CA ALA A 155 -13.27 -4.76 -13.74
C ALA A 155 -12.49 -6.08 -13.59
N LEU A 156 -13.10 -7.11 -12.98
CA LEU A 156 -12.38 -8.33 -12.60
C LEU A 156 -11.78 -9.06 -13.79
N GLY A 157 -12.50 -9.15 -14.90
CA GLY A 157 -12.01 -9.81 -16.11
C GLY A 157 -10.77 -9.14 -16.67
N VAL A 158 -10.77 -7.82 -16.75
CA VAL A 158 -9.62 -7.02 -17.22
C VAL A 158 -8.43 -7.17 -16.27
N PHE A 159 -8.67 -7.10 -14.96
CA PHE A 159 -7.63 -7.31 -13.95
C PHE A 159 -6.99 -8.69 -14.03
N PHE A 160 -7.79 -9.78 -14.11
CA PHE A 160 -7.26 -11.13 -14.21
C PHE A 160 -6.47 -11.34 -15.49
N LEU A 161 -6.96 -10.84 -16.62
CA LEU A 161 -6.25 -10.92 -17.89
C LEU A 161 -4.90 -10.19 -17.78
N HIS A 162 -4.90 -8.96 -17.29
CA HIS A 162 -3.70 -8.16 -17.14
C HIS A 162 -2.67 -8.81 -16.21
N ILE A 163 -3.06 -9.26 -15.03
CA ILE A 163 -2.12 -9.83 -14.06
C ILE A 163 -1.55 -11.17 -14.53
N PHE A 164 -2.27 -11.95 -15.33
CA PHE A 164 -1.79 -13.24 -15.82
C PHE A 164 -0.98 -13.15 -17.11
N GLU A 165 -1.32 -12.24 -18.01
CA GLU A 165 -0.63 -12.09 -19.30
C GLU A 165 0.62 -11.21 -19.20
N THR A 166 0.64 -10.21 -18.31
CA THR A 166 1.84 -9.39 -18.12
C THR A 166 2.95 -10.25 -17.50
N PRO A 167 4.13 -10.38 -18.10
CA PRO A 167 5.24 -11.12 -17.49
C PRO A 167 5.57 -10.62 -16.08
N GLU A 168 6.01 -11.54 -15.21
CA GLU A 168 6.41 -11.16 -13.86
C GLU A 168 7.59 -10.18 -13.90
N GLN A 169 7.47 -9.08 -13.20
CA GLN A 169 8.48 -8.03 -13.11
C GLN A 169 9.25 -8.16 -11.79
N THR A 170 10.55 -7.90 -11.79
CA THR A 170 11.40 -7.99 -10.59
C THR A 170 11.96 -6.63 -10.16
N GLU A 171 11.96 -5.65 -11.05
CA GLU A 171 12.42 -4.30 -10.79
C GLU A 171 11.25 -3.40 -10.41
N PHE A 172 11.42 -2.59 -9.36
CA PHE A 172 10.36 -1.72 -8.83
C PHE A 172 9.74 -0.80 -9.91
N TYR A 173 10.59 -0.19 -10.74
CA TYR A 173 10.14 0.68 -11.83
C TYR A 173 9.26 -0.08 -12.84
N ASP A 174 9.65 -1.30 -13.20
CA ASP A 174 8.90 -2.13 -14.14
C ASP A 174 7.57 -2.62 -13.54
N VAL A 175 7.54 -2.94 -12.25
CA VAL A 175 6.28 -3.27 -11.55
C VAL A 175 5.33 -2.09 -11.60
N THR A 176 5.79 -0.89 -11.25
CA THR A 176 4.96 0.32 -11.31
C THR A 176 4.50 0.59 -12.74
N ARG A 177 5.42 0.62 -13.72
CA ARG A 177 5.08 1.03 -15.09
C ARG A 177 4.21 0.00 -15.82
N LYS A 178 4.53 -1.29 -15.71
CA LYS A 178 3.86 -2.35 -16.50
C LYS A 178 2.64 -2.93 -15.79
N LEU A 179 2.65 -3.00 -14.45
CA LEU A 179 1.56 -3.61 -13.69
C LEU A 179 0.60 -2.58 -13.11
N GLU A 180 1.06 -1.54 -12.41
CA GLU A 180 0.18 -0.54 -11.81
C GLU A 180 -0.37 0.43 -12.85
N VAL A 181 0.51 1.14 -13.57
CA VAL A 181 0.12 2.07 -14.65
C VAL A 181 -0.56 1.31 -15.79
N GLY A 182 0.07 0.21 -16.25
CA GLY A 182 -0.48 -0.63 -17.33
C GLY A 182 -1.85 -1.21 -17.01
N LEU A 183 -2.18 -1.51 -15.75
CA LEU A 183 -3.51 -1.93 -15.36
C LEU A 183 -4.55 -0.82 -15.61
N SER A 184 -4.24 0.42 -15.24
CA SER A 184 -5.13 1.55 -15.48
C SER A 184 -5.27 1.87 -16.98
N GLU A 185 -4.20 1.69 -17.77
CA GLU A 185 -4.28 1.76 -19.23
C GLU A 185 -5.25 0.69 -19.78
N LYS A 186 -5.18 -0.56 -19.27
CA LYS A 186 -6.09 -1.65 -19.67
C LYS A 186 -7.54 -1.41 -19.24
N PHE A 187 -7.76 -0.84 -18.06
CA PHE A 187 -9.10 -0.42 -17.67
C PHE A 187 -9.66 0.63 -18.61
N THR A 188 -8.86 1.62 -19.00
CA THR A 188 -9.27 2.65 -19.98
C THR A 188 -9.59 2.04 -21.36
N GLU A 189 -8.73 1.14 -21.87
CA GLU A 189 -8.94 0.43 -23.15
C GLU A 189 -10.25 -0.41 -23.15
N ALA A 190 -10.63 -0.94 -21.99
CA ALA A 190 -11.81 -1.77 -21.82
C ALA A 190 -13.07 -0.96 -21.37
N GLU A 191 -12.98 0.37 -21.37
CA GLU A 191 -14.07 1.27 -20.94
C GLU A 191 -14.54 1.03 -19.49
N VAL A 192 -13.66 0.48 -18.63
CA VAL A 192 -13.89 0.31 -17.21
C VAL A 192 -13.78 1.67 -16.52
N VAL A 193 -14.81 2.07 -15.81
CA VAL A 193 -14.87 3.38 -15.14
C VAL A 193 -14.03 3.35 -13.87
N MET A 194 -13.11 4.30 -13.74
CA MET A 194 -12.17 4.42 -12.62
C MET A 194 -12.42 5.70 -11.81
N GLU A 195 -12.28 5.61 -10.48
CA GLU A 195 -12.39 6.76 -9.57
C GLU A 195 -11.36 6.66 -8.44
N SER A 196 -10.91 7.82 -7.94
CA SER A 196 -10.16 7.91 -6.68
C SER A 196 -10.96 8.70 -5.64
N LEU A 197 -11.00 8.19 -4.38
CA LEU A 197 -11.79 8.80 -3.30
C LEU A 197 -11.20 10.11 -2.77
N TYR A 198 -9.89 10.28 -2.89
CA TYR A 198 -9.16 11.46 -2.45
C TYR A 198 -8.34 12.03 -3.59
N HIS A 199 -8.51 13.32 -3.83
CA HIS A 199 -7.75 14.05 -4.84
C HIS A 199 -6.65 14.87 -4.16
N THR A 200 -5.46 14.82 -4.72
CA THR A 200 -4.32 15.59 -4.24
C THR A 200 -3.72 16.39 -5.40
N GLU A 201 -3.31 17.64 -5.13
CA GLU A 201 -2.64 18.46 -6.12
C GLU A 201 -1.19 18.01 -6.35
N ARG A 202 -0.61 17.38 -5.33
CA ARG A 202 0.75 16.83 -5.36
C ARG A 202 0.70 15.29 -5.43
N PRO A 203 1.76 14.63 -5.93
CA PRO A 203 1.88 13.19 -5.79
C PRO A 203 1.64 12.74 -4.34
N VAL A 204 0.91 11.66 -4.14
CA VAL A 204 0.41 11.20 -2.82
C VAL A 204 1.48 11.10 -1.74
N PHE A 205 2.70 10.78 -2.15
CA PHE A 205 3.83 10.72 -1.23
C PHE A 205 4.14 12.09 -0.58
N PHE A 206 3.88 13.19 -1.28
CA PHE A 206 4.13 14.56 -0.83
C PHE A 206 2.87 15.25 -0.31
N ALA A 207 1.70 14.68 -0.55
CA ALA A 207 0.39 15.26 -0.27
C ALA A 207 -0.20 14.79 1.07
N TYR A 208 0.64 14.35 2.01
CA TYR A 208 0.17 13.81 3.31
C TYR A 208 -0.65 14.82 4.11
N ASP A 209 -0.34 16.12 4.02
CA ASP A 209 -1.09 17.19 4.68
C ASP A 209 -2.46 17.41 4.01
N GLU A 210 -2.55 17.32 2.68
CA GLU A 210 -3.83 17.34 1.95
C GLU A 210 -4.71 16.15 2.35
N LEU A 211 -4.14 14.95 2.44
CA LEU A 211 -4.85 13.74 2.86
C LEU A 211 -5.34 13.84 4.31
N ILE A 212 -4.51 14.38 5.21
CA ILE A 212 -4.90 14.60 6.61
C ILE A 212 -6.05 15.60 6.70
N GLN A 213 -5.99 16.69 5.95
CA GLN A 213 -7.06 17.71 5.90
C GLN A 213 -8.37 17.15 5.35
N GLN A 214 -8.31 16.24 4.39
CA GLN A 214 -9.46 15.53 3.85
C GLN A 214 -9.98 14.41 4.76
N GLY A 215 -9.33 14.13 5.90
CA GLY A 215 -9.71 13.07 6.82
C GLY A 215 -9.51 11.66 6.26
N ALA A 216 -8.49 11.47 5.41
CA ALA A 216 -8.25 10.21 4.71
C ALA A 216 -7.89 9.04 5.65
N GLY A 217 -7.35 9.31 6.85
CA GLY A 217 -7.05 8.30 7.84
C GLY A 217 -5.86 7.40 7.52
N PHE A 218 -5.07 7.73 6.50
CA PHE A 218 -3.86 7.01 6.12
C PHE A 218 -2.75 7.95 5.65
N VAL A 219 -1.51 7.47 5.69
CA VAL A 219 -0.33 8.14 5.12
C VAL A 219 0.62 7.12 4.51
N LYS A 220 1.48 7.55 3.59
CA LYS A 220 2.53 6.66 3.04
C LYS A 220 3.51 6.23 4.15
N ARG A 221 3.77 4.92 4.26
CA ARG A 221 4.64 4.30 5.27
C ARG A 221 6.05 4.91 5.27
N LYS A 222 6.64 5.17 4.11
CA LYS A 222 7.97 5.77 3.98
C LYS A 222 8.08 7.13 4.69
N LEU A 223 7.01 7.91 4.81
CA LEU A 223 7.01 9.16 5.58
C LEU A 223 7.32 8.94 7.06
N LEU A 224 6.83 7.83 7.63
CA LEU A 224 7.02 7.48 9.04
C LEU A 224 8.33 6.74 9.29
N GLU A 225 8.86 6.02 8.31
CA GLU A 225 10.12 5.30 8.43
C GLU A 225 11.37 6.19 8.37
N ARG A 226 11.26 7.45 7.93
CA ARG A 226 12.37 8.42 7.76
C ARG A 226 13.57 7.89 6.94
N ARG A 227 13.34 6.87 6.12
CA ARG A 227 14.36 6.24 5.28
C ARG A 227 14.26 6.75 3.85
N PHE A 228 14.71 7.98 3.64
CA PHE A 228 14.78 8.57 2.31
C PHE A 228 16.19 8.44 1.76
N ASP A 229 16.31 7.90 0.56
CA ASP A 229 17.56 7.97 -0.18
C ASP A 229 17.78 9.38 -0.79
N TYR A 230 18.92 9.55 -1.46
CA TYR A 230 19.29 10.85 -2.03
C TYR A 230 18.33 11.31 -3.13
N GLU A 231 17.87 10.41 -3.99
CA GLU A 231 17.00 10.76 -5.12
C GLU A 231 15.58 11.09 -4.61
N GLU A 232 15.08 10.36 -3.62
CA GLU A 232 13.82 10.69 -2.95
C GLU A 232 13.89 12.09 -2.32
N LYS A 233 14.97 12.42 -1.60
CA LYS A 233 15.18 13.77 -1.03
C LYS A 233 15.21 14.85 -2.10
N LYS A 234 15.80 14.59 -3.25
CA LYS A 234 15.81 15.49 -4.40
C LYS A 234 14.39 15.77 -4.93
N HIS A 235 13.54 14.75 -4.99
CA HIS A 235 12.15 14.90 -5.37
C HIS A 235 11.37 15.78 -4.39
N PHE A 236 11.53 15.57 -3.09
CA PHE A 236 10.92 16.41 -2.07
C PHE A 236 11.27 17.89 -2.24
N VAL A 237 12.55 18.19 -2.48
CA VAL A 237 13.01 19.57 -2.71
C VAL A 237 12.36 20.20 -3.92
N ARG A 238 12.27 19.47 -5.03
CA ARG A 238 11.64 19.96 -6.25
C ARG A 238 10.16 20.29 -6.08
N HIS A 239 9.48 19.59 -5.20
CA HIS A 239 8.06 19.78 -4.94
C HIS A 239 7.77 20.67 -3.74
N HIS A 240 8.76 21.41 -3.23
CA HIS A 240 8.64 22.29 -2.04
C HIS A 240 8.07 21.56 -0.79
N ALA A 241 8.15 20.22 -0.77
CA ALA A 241 7.67 19.42 0.34
C ALA A 241 8.73 19.17 1.43
N TYR A 242 9.92 19.75 1.26
CA TYR A 242 11.06 19.53 2.15
C TYR A 242 10.81 19.96 3.60
N ASP A 243 10.11 21.08 3.81
CA ASP A 243 9.71 21.52 5.16
C ASP A 243 8.92 20.47 5.92
N ALA A 244 8.23 19.60 5.20
CA ALA A 244 7.48 18.50 5.76
C ALA A 244 8.37 17.37 6.27
N LEU A 245 9.52 17.12 5.63
CA LEU A 245 10.48 16.10 6.06
C LEU A 245 11.16 16.46 7.39
N ASN A 246 11.26 17.75 7.71
CA ASN A 246 11.85 18.23 8.96
C ASN A 246 10.83 18.28 10.11
N LYS A 247 9.56 18.06 9.82
CA LYS A 247 8.52 18.00 10.85
C LYS A 247 8.57 16.68 11.58
N ASP A 248 8.03 16.70 12.75
CA ASP A 248 7.74 15.52 13.52
C ASP A 248 6.50 14.82 12.92
N TYR A 249 6.73 13.80 12.09
CA TYR A 249 5.65 13.04 11.46
C TYR A 249 4.75 12.37 12.47
N THR A 250 5.30 11.92 13.60
CA THR A 250 4.50 11.34 14.67
C THR A 250 3.53 12.37 15.23
N ALA A 251 4.02 13.59 15.52
CA ALA A 251 3.16 14.67 15.99
C ALA A 251 2.12 15.07 14.93
N LEU A 252 2.48 15.03 13.64
CA LEU A 252 1.55 15.31 12.55
C LEU A 252 0.42 14.28 12.49
N VAL A 253 0.74 12.99 12.58
CA VAL A 253 -0.24 11.91 12.59
C VAL A 253 -1.09 11.98 13.85
N LEU A 254 -0.50 12.22 15.01
CA LEU A 254 -1.23 12.40 16.28
C LEU A 254 -2.20 13.60 16.23
N LYS A 255 -1.82 14.70 15.57
CA LYS A 255 -2.73 15.85 15.36
C LYS A 255 -3.91 15.50 14.46
N ALA A 256 -3.74 14.56 13.54
CA ALA A 256 -4.83 14.07 12.70
C ALA A 256 -5.78 13.09 13.43
N GLY A 257 -5.43 12.72 14.68
CA GLY A 257 -6.22 11.83 15.52
C GLY A 257 -5.99 10.35 15.19
N LEU A 258 -5.13 9.69 15.97
CA LEU A 258 -5.01 8.23 15.93
C LEU A 258 -6.25 7.58 16.53
N ASP A 259 -6.68 6.48 15.98
CA ASP A 259 -7.66 5.63 16.65
C ASP A 259 -7.08 5.05 17.94
N ALA A 260 -7.95 4.83 18.93
CA ALA A 260 -7.54 4.43 20.28
C ALA A 260 -6.84 3.06 20.33
N ASP A 261 -7.14 2.19 19.38
CA ASP A 261 -6.56 0.85 19.24
C ASP A 261 -5.37 0.79 18.28
N PHE A 262 -4.94 1.94 17.71
CA PHE A 262 -3.72 1.99 16.91
C PHE A 262 -2.49 1.87 17.81
N ASP A 263 -1.62 0.91 17.50
CA ASP A 263 -0.36 0.72 18.23
C ASP A 263 0.64 1.84 17.91
N ALA A 264 0.59 2.90 18.71
CA ALA A 264 1.49 4.05 18.56
C ALA A 264 2.97 3.70 18.82
N SER A 265 3.29 2.54 19.38
CA SER A 265 4.68 2.11 19.64
C SER A 265 5.45 1.87 18.34
N TRP A 266 4.73 1.56 17.26
CA TRP A 266 5.32 1.40 15.94
C TRP A 266 5.74 2.75 15.32
N LEU A 267 5.13 3.86 15.73
CA LEU A 267 5.50 5.17 15.19
C LEU A 267 6.95 5.51 15.54
N PRO A 268 7.70 6.16 14.65
CA PRO A 268 9.08 6.52 14.93
C PRO A 268 9.15 7.40 16.16
N LYS A 269 10.02 7.02 17.10
CA LYS A 269 10.31 7.85 18.28
C LYS A 269 10.95 9.15 17.80
N CYS A 270 10.38 10.27 18.21
CA CYS A 270 10.79 11.62 17.83
C CYS A 270 12.12 12.07 18.48
N ASN A 271 12.95 11.16 18.89
CA ASN A 271 14.29 11.46 19.38
C ASN A 271 15.26 11.55 18.20
N GLU A 272 15.20 12.68 17.47
CA GLU A 272 16.28 13.03 16.57
C GLU A 272 17.55 13.19 17.38
N THR A 273 18.54 12.36 17.09
CA THR A 273 19.85 12.58 17.66
C THR A 273 20.40 13.93 17.19
N ARG A 274 21.22 14.58 18.02
CA ARG A 274 21.88 15.84 17.62
C ARG A 274 22.59 15.72 16.26
N THR A 275 23.08 14.54 15.94
CA THR A 275 23.74 14.22 14.67
C THR A 275 22.77 14.21 13.49
N GLU A 276 21.56 13.70 13.67
CA GLU A 276 20.52 13.70 12.62
C GLU A 276 20.02 15.12 12.33
N ARG A 277 19.77 15.93 13.38
CA ARG A 277 19.44 17.36 13.22
C ARG A 277 20.51 18.14 12.48
N ILE A 278 21.78 17.87 12.78
CA ILE A 278 22.91 18.52 12.09
C ILE A 278 22.95 18.09 10.62
N LYS A 279 22.73 16.81 10.32
CA LYS A 279 22.69 16.31 8.94
C LYS A 279 21.53 16.94 8.16
N ASP A 280 20.36 17.02 8.78
CA ASP A 280 19.17 17.62 8.15
C ASP A 280 19.36 19.13 7.94
N PHE A 281 19.95 19.83 8.93
CA PHE A 281 20.30 21.25 8.81
C PHE A 281 21.34 21.51 7.70
N ILE A 282 22.40 20.69 7.62
CA ILE A 282 23.43 20.83 6.57
C ILE A 282 22.81 20.53 5.19
N TRP A 283 21.94 19.54 5.12
CA TRP A 283 21.21 19.19 3.91
C TRP A 283 20.29 20.33 3.48
N GLU A 284 19.49 20.87 4.39
CA GLU A 284 18.60 22.00 4.16
C GLU A 284 19.33 23.24 3.66
N LYS A 285 20.40 23.62 4.36
CA LYS A 285 21.24 24.77 3.97
C LYS A 285 22.03 24.53 2.70
N GLY A 286 22.53 23.32 2.48
CA GLY A 286 23.24 22.93 1.27
C GLY A 286 22.37 22.94 0.02
N LEU A 287 21.08 22.66 0.16
CA LEU A 287 20.12 22.72 -0.95
C LEU A 287 19.64 24.14 -1.25
N GLN A 288 19.56 25.02 -0.23
CA GLN A 288 19.24 26.43 -0.42
C GLN A 288 20.38 27.22 -1.10
N LEU A 289 21.63 26.78 -0.91
CA LEU A 289 22.83 27.50 -1.31
C LEU A 289 23.40 27.15 -2.69
N VAL A 290 22.74 26.41 -3.55
CA VAL A 290 23.19 26.06 -4.92
C VAL A 290 23.33 24.56 -5.13
N GLY A 291 22.81 24.03 -6.18
CA GLY A 291 23.22 22.89 -6.98
C GLY A 291 24.59 22.18 -6.75
N PHE A 292 25.11 22.25 -5.55
CA PHE A 292 26.40 21.65 -5.16
C PHE A 292 26.18 20.21 -4.64
N PRO A 293 27.05 19.28 -4.99
CA PRO A 293 26.89 17.87 -4.63
C PRO A 293 27.11 17.70 -3.12
N ALA A 294 26.02 17.72 -2.35
CA ALA A 294 25.98 17.46 -0.91
C ALA A 294 26.65 16.12 -0.53
N LYS A 295 26.78 15.19 -1.48
CA LYS A 295 27.49 13.92 -1.35
C LYS A 295 28.94 14.12 -0.91
N ARG A 296 29.65 15.15 -1.43
CA ARG A 296 31.05 15.44 -1.06
C ARG A 296 31.20 15.97 0.37
N LEU A 297 30.16 16.61 0.92
CA LEU A 297 30.18 17.12 2.30
C LEU A 297 29.91 15.97 3.29
N LEU A 298 28.97 15.09 2.97
CA LEU A 298 28.64 13.91 3.80
C LEU A 298 29.79 12.90 3.86
N ASP A 299 30.53 12.73 2.79
CA ASP A 299 31.70 11.83 2.76
C ASP A 299 32.89 12.35 3.58
N LYS A 300 32.96 13.67 3.82
CA LYS A 300 33.96 14.30 4.72
C LYS A 300 33.61 14.21 6.20
N ILE A 301 32.32 14.03 6.54
CA ILE A 301 31.84 13.93 7.94
C ILE A 301 31.90 12.48 8.44
N LYS A 302 32.04 11.51 7.52
CA LYS A 302 32.19 10.07 7.84
C LYS A 302 33.64 9.65 8.12
N LYS A 303 34.61 10.55 7.96
CA LYS A 303 36.03 10.40 8.37
C LYS A 303 36.29 11.21 9.63
#